data_d715b5a176f60cda7948aebd1678356f
#
_entry.id   d715b5a176f60cda7948aebd1678356f
#
_cell.length_a   1.000
_cell.length_b   1.000
_cell.length_c   1.000
_cell.angle_alpha   90.00
_cell.angle_beta   90.00
_cell.angle_gamma   90.00
#
_symmetry.space_group_name_H-M   'P 1'
#
loop_
_entity.id
_entity.type
_entity.pdbx_description
1 polymer ?
#
loop_
_entity_poly.entity_id
_entity_poly.type
_entity_poly.pdbx_seq_one_letter_code
_entity_poly.pdbx_strand_id
1 'polypeptide(L)'
;AGRAYPDAAIVGGLASPAVRDVVVLDDLVYDDGAVGVLLPGGLGERVVVSQGCRPVGEPFIVTAAEANRIEGLGSRPATERLSETVDAVNEGERELLSRGLHIGLVVNEHASEFGRGDFLIRGVLGADHVSGSIRVGASTPVGSTVQFQVRDAAAADEDLREMLSLADADAALLFTCNGRGSRLFGAPDHDATLVTAAVNNGPVAGMFCAGEFGPVCGENHIHGFTASMLLLYG
;
A
#
# COMPACT_ATOMS: atom_id res chain seq x y z
N ALA A 1 -1.90 -17.33 5.76
CA ALA A 1 -1.97 -16.94 7.17
C ALA A 1 -3.40 -16.53 7.55
N GLY A 2 -4.05 -15.56 6.89
CA GLY A 2 -5.38 -15.08 7.26
C GLY A 2 -6.49 -16.14 7.37
N ARG A 3 -6.43 -17.23 6.61
CA ARG A 3 -7.37 -18.33 6.77
C ARG A 3 -7.13 -19.18 8.03
N ALA A 4 -5.90 -19.25 8.50
CA ALA A 4 -5.53 -20.02 9.68
C ALA A 4 -5.72 -19.21 10.98
N TYR A 5 -5.62 -17.90 10.88
CA TYR A 5 -5.74 -16.95 11.99
C TYR A 5 -6.59 -15.76 11.54
N PRO A 6 -7.92 -15.94 11.42
CA PRO A 6 -8.79 -14.90 10.86
C PRO A 6 -8.87 -13.64 11.72
N ASP A 7 -8.72 -13.78 13.03
CA ASP A 7 -8.83 -12.68 13.99
C ASP A 7 -7.47 -12.02 14.33
N ALA A 8 -6.37 -12.53 13.78
CA ALA A 8 -5.04 -11.98 14.02
C ALA A 8 -4.70 -10.89 13.00
N ALA A 9 -4.26 -9.74 13.47
CA ALA A 9 -3.62 -8.74 12.61
C ALA A 9 -2.28 -9.29 12.11
N ILE A 10 -2.04 -9.22 10.81
CA ILE A 10 -0.81 -9.69 10.18
C ILE A 10 -0.01 -8.48 9.74
N VAL A 11 1.20 -8.35 10.24
CA VAL A 11 2.17 -7.32 9.84
C VAL A 11 3.42 -7.97 9.32
N GLY A 12 3.97 -7.46 8.25
CA GLY A 12 5.15 -8.05 7.65
C GLY A 12 5.37 -7.61 6.22
N GLY A 13 6.21 -8.34 5.50
CA GLY A 13 6.47 -8.03 4.10
C GLY A 13 7.01 -9.20 3.30
N LEU A 14 6.84 -9.10 1.99
CA LEU A 14 7.48 -9.99 1.04
C LEU A 14 8.95 -9.62 0.92
N ALA A 15 9.83 -10.60 1.06
CA ALA A 15 11.24 -10.43 0.82
C ALA A 15 11.46 -9.84 -0.58
N SER A 16 12.46 -8.97 -0.68
CA SER A 16 12.81 -8.31 -1.94
C SER A 16 14.30 -8.50 -2.20
N PRO A 17 14.66 -9.55 -2.91
CA PRO A 17 16.05 -9.90 -3.09
C PRO A 17 16.76 -8.97 -4.05
N ALA A 18 17.98 -8.60 -3.71
CA ALA A 18 18.92 -8.11 -4.70
C ALA A 18 19.47 -9.25 -5.57
N VAL A 19 19.58 -10.46 -5.00
CA VAL A 19 20.19 -11.64 -5.65
C VAL A 19 19.36 -12.92 -5.43
N ARG A 20 18.77 -13.11 -4.24
CA ARG A 20 18.04 -14.34 -3.88
C ARG A 20 17.08 -14.06 -2.72
N ASP A 21 15.83 -14.56 -2.84
CA ASP A 21 14.88 -14.60 -1.73
C ASP A 21 15.31 -15.63 -0.69
N VAL A 22 15.38 -15.23 0.56
CA VAL A 22 15.61 -16.13 1.67
C VAL A 22 14.77 -15.76 2.88
N VAL A 23 14.39 -16.75 3.65
CA VAL A 23 13.85 -16.60 5.00
C VAL A 23 14.76 -17.31 5.99
N VAL A 24 14.87 -16.78 7.20
CA VAL A 24 15.73 -17.31 8.24
C VAL A 24 14.89 -17.73 9.43
N LEU A 25 15.04 -18.96 9.86
CA LEU A 25 14.42 -19.47 11.08
C LEU A 25 15.50 -20.15 11.92
N ASP A 26 15.68 -19.66 13.14
CA ASP A 26 16.81 -20.02 14.01
C ASP A 26 18.15 -19.78 13.27
N ASP A 27 19.01 -20.77 13.18
CA ASP A 27 20.30 -20.69 12.49
C ASP A 27 20.26 -21.21 11.04
N LEU A 28 19.06 -21.49 10.50
CA LEU A 28 18.87 -22.07 9.17
C LEU A 28 18.35 -21.04 8.18
N VAL A 29 18.85 -21.13 6.95
CA VAL A 29 18.44 -20.31 5.81
C VAL A 29 17.61 -21.18 4.86
N TYR A 30 16.43 -20.71 4.50
CA TYR A 30 15.50 -21.35 3.56
C TYR A 30 15.34 -20.48 2.33
N ASP A 31 15.21 -21.08 1.18
CA ASP A 31 15.00 -20.41 -0.13
C ASP A 31 13.54 -20.38 -0.58
N ASP A 32 12.64 -20.87 0.24
CA ASP A 32 11.20 -20.85 0.03
C ASP A 32 10.45 -20.84 1.37
N GLY A 33 9.21 -20.36 1.35
CA GLY A 33 8.31 -20.39 2.50
C GLY A 33 8.08 -19.04 3.15
N ALA A 34 7.63 -19.09 4.39
CA ALA A 34 7.38 -17.91 5.22
C ALA A 34 7.83 -18.19 6.65
N VAL A 35 8.41 -17.20 7.29
CA VAL A 35 8.73 -17.20 8.72
C VAL A 35 7.94 -16.10 9.42
N GLY A 36 7.50 -16.36 10.63
CA GLY A 36 6.74 -15.39 11.41
C GLY A 36 6.76 -15.72 12.89
N VAL A 37 6.39 -14.74 13.68
CA VAL A 37 6.18 -14.85 15.11
C VAL A 37 4.70 -14.61 15.41
N LEU A 38 4.07 -15.48 16.17
CA LEU A 38 2.74 -15.28 16.71
C LEU A 38 2.88 -14.65 18.09
N LEU A 39 2.40 -13.42 18.22
CA LEU A 39 2.35 -12.73 19.50
C LEU A 39 1.00 -13.00 20.17
N PRO A 40 0.95 -13.27 21.49
CA PRO A 40 -0.30 -13.33 22.21
C PRO A 40 -0.93 -11.92 22.26
N GLY A 41 -2.25 -11.85 22.15
CA GLY A 41 -2.97 -10.59 22.29
C GLY A 41 -2.81 -9.97 23.68
N GLY A 42 -2.97 -8.65 23.76
CA GLY A 42 -2.91 -7.90 25.02
C GLY A 42 -1.51 -7.50 25.46
N LEU A 43 -0.54 -7.53 24.56
CA LEU A 43 0.81 -7.01 24.80
C LEU A 43 0.93 -5.48 24.64
N GLY A 44 -0.20 -4.76 24.46
CA GLY A 44 -0.13 -3.36 24.09
C GLY A 44 0.47 -3.23 22.67
N GLU A 45 -0.29 -3.63 21.67
CA GLU A 45 0.14 -3.57 20.27
C GLU A 45 -0.81 -2.72 19.43
N ARG A 46 -0.26 -1.98 18.48
CA ARG A 46 -1.02 -1.25 17.46
C ARG A 46 -0.40 -1.48 16.08
N VAL A 47 -1.22 -1.91 15.14
CA VAL A 47 -0.82 -2.00 13.74
C VAL A 47 -1.19 -0.70 13.03
N VAL A 48 -0.26 -0.20 12.23
CA VAL A 48 -0.42 1.02 11.42
C VAL A 48 0.02 0.72 9.99
N VAL A 49 -0.78 1.16 9.02
CA VAL A 49 -0.46 1.07 7.59
C VAL A 49 -0.54 2.46 6.99
N SER A 50 0.61 3.07 6.73
CA SER A 50 0.70 4.38 6.08
C SER A 50 0.81 4.23 4.57
N GLN A 51 0.02 5.00 3.82
CA GLN A 51 -0.05 4.93 2.37
C GLN A 51 0.85 5.96 1.69
N GLY A 52 1.48 5.55 0.58
CA GLY A 52 2.37 6.41 -0.22
C GLY A 52 1.71 7.01 -1.45
N CYS A 53 0.41 6.80 -1.62
CA CYS A 53 -0.37 7.28 -2.75
C CYS A 53 -1.55 8.13 -2.27
N ARG A 54 -1.95 9.08 -3.11
CA ARG A 54 -3.20 9.82 -2.93
C ARG A 54 -4.10 9.73 -4.15
N PRO A 55 -5.43 9.81 -3.96
CA PRO A 55 -6.39 9.77 -5.06
C PRO A 55 -6.27 10.99 -5.98
N VAL A 56 -6.58 10.79 -7.25
CA VAL A 56 -6.65 11.80 -8.30
C VAL A 56 -7.91 11.58 -9.14
N GLY A 57 -8.62 12.65 -9.46
CA GLY A 57 -9.90 12.60 -10.16
C GLY A 57 -11.01 11.97 -9.33
N GLU A 58 -12.09 11.60 -9.97
CA GLU A 58 -13.27 11.01 -9.35
C GLU A 58 -13.16 9.48 -9.24
N PRO A 59 -13.87 8.85 -8.29
CA PRO A 59 -13.99 7.40 -8.25
C PRO A 59 -14.90 6.88 -9.38
N PHE A 60 -14.66 5.66 -9.83
CA PHE A 60 -15.43 4.98 -10.88
C PHE A 60 -15.82 3.57 -10.43
N ILE A 61 -17.03 3.15 -10.84
CA ILE A 61 -17.43 1.75 -10.74
C ILE A 61 -16.86 0.99 -11.94
N VAL A 62 -16.24 -0.16 -11.70
CA VAL A 62 -15.82 -1.09 -12.74
C VAL A 62 -17.04 -1.75 -13.36
N THR A 63 -17.31 -1.47 -14.64
CA THR A 63 -18.49 -1.96 -15.36
C THR A 63 -18.17 -3.12 -16.30
N ALA A 64 -16.91 -3.30 -16.68
CA ALA A 64 -16.44 -4.45 -17.44
C ALA A 64 -14.97 -4.73 -17.08
N ALA A 65 -14.64 -5.98 -16.80
CA ALA A 65 -13.29 -6.43 -16.50
C ALA A 65 -13.13 -7.93 -16.74
N GLU A 66 -11.92 -8.35 -17.09
CA GLU A 66 -11.50 -9.74 -17.16
C GLU A 66 -10.16 -9.91 -16.43
N ALA A 67 -10.15 -10.71 -15.37
CA ALA A 67 -8.99 -10.92 -14.50
C ALA A 67 -8.39 -9.57 -14.01
N ASN A 68 -7.22 -9.22 -14.50
CA ASN A 68 -6.51 -7.98 -14.14
C ASN A 68 -6.61 -6.88 -15.23
N ARG A 69 -7.52 -7.03 -16.17
CA ARG A 69 -7.78 -6.07 -17.24
C ARG A 69 -9.12 -5.38 -17.00
N ILE A 70 -9.11 -4.09 -16.77
CA ILE A 70 -10.29 -3.25 -16.65
C ILE A 70 -10.63 -2.72 -18.04
N GLU A 71 -11.81 -3.05 -18.55
CA GLU A 71 -12.29 -2.66 -19.87
C GLU A 71 -13.22 -1.46 -19.80
N GLY A 72 -14.03 -1.37 -18.73
CA GLY A 72 -15.01 -0.30 -18.55
C GLY A 72 -15.02 0.29 -17.16
N LEU A 73 -15.06 1.60 -17.09
CA LEU A 73 -15.22 2.42 -15.90
C LEU A 73 -16.41 3.36 -16.09
N GLY A 74 -17.47 3.23 -15.26
CA GLY A 74 -18.68 4.02 -15.38
C GLY A 74 -19.33 3.92 -16.78
N SER A 75 -19.39 2.69 -17.34
CA SER A 75 -19.95 2.38 -18.65
C SER A 75 -19.24 3.00 -19.87
N ARG A 76 -17.98 3.42 -19.70
CA ARG A 76 -17.12 3.91 -20.79
C ARG A 76 -15.78 3.17 -20.80
N PRO A 77 -15.04 3.15 -21.92
CA PRO A 77 -13.71 2.56 -21.97
C PRO A 77 -12.79 3.09 -20.88
N ALA A 78 -12.03 2.20 -20.23
CA ALA A 78 -11.16 2.58 -19.11
C ALA A 78 -10.08 3.60 -19.52
N THR A 79 -9.56 3.51 -20.77
CA THR A 79 -8.58 4.48 -21.30
C THR A 79 -9.18 5.86 -21.52
N GLU A 80 -10.48 5.97 -21.84
CA GLU A 80 -11.16 7.27 -21.98
C GLU A 80 -11.26 7.94 -20.61
N ARG A 81 -11.67 7.19 -19.57
CA ARG A 81 -11.72 7.72 -18.21
C ARG A 81 -10.35 8.15 -17.70
N LEU A 82 -9.31 7.39 -18.04
CA LEU A 82 -7.94 7.79 -17.74
C LEU A 82 -7.57 9.10 -18.43
N SER A 83 -7.85 9.24 -19.74
CA SER A 83 -7.57 10.48 -20.48
C SER A 83 -8.31 11.68 -19.88
N GLU A 84 -9.59 11.53 -19.57
CA GLU A 84 -10.39 12.58 -18.93
C GLU A 84 -9.80 13.00 -17.57
N THR A 85 -9.36 12.04 -16.78
CA THR A 85 -8.70 12.32 -15.49
C THR A 85 -7.40 13.10 -15.70
N VAL A 86 -6.54 12.68 -16.65
CA VAL A 86 -5.26 13.38 -16.96
C VAL A 86 -5.52 14.79 -17.50
N ASP A 87 -6.57 15.01 -18.26
CA ASP A 87 -6.91 16.31 -18.82
C ASP A 87 -7.48 17.27 -17.76
N ALA A 88 -8.15 16.74 -16.75
CA ALA A 88 -8.81 17.52 -15.69
C ALA A 88 -7.86 17.94 -14.54
N VAL A 89 -6.73 17.26 -14.36
CA VAL A 89 -5.79 17.56 -13.28
C VAL A 89 -4.88 18.75 -13.60
N ASN A 90 -4.34 19.39 -12.55
CA ASN A 90 -3.36 20.46 -12.70
C ASN A 90 -2.00 19.93 -13.17
N GLU A 91 -1.08 20.84 -13.53
CA GLU A 91 0.24 20.51 -14.08
C GLU A 91 1.08 19.68 -13.09
N GLY A 92 1.05 20.00 -11.80
CA GLY A 92 1.79 19.24 -10.77
C GLY A 92 1.28 17.81 -10.64
N GLU A 93 -0.01 17.61 -10.68
CA GLU A 93 -0.61 16.26 -10.66
C GLU A 93 -0.30 15.47 -11.95
N ARG A 94 -0.30 16.16 -13.09
CA ARG A 94 0.08 15.54 -14.37
C ARG A 94 1.53 15.07 -14.36
N GLU A 95 2.43 15.83 -13.72
CA GLU A 95 3.82 15.41 -13.53
C GLU A 95 3.90 14.15 -12.65
N LEU A 96 3.14 14.09 -11.54
CA LEU A 96 3.09 12.89 -10.68
C LEU A 96 2.53 11.68 -11.43
N LEU A 97 1.46 11.86 -12.23
CA LEU A 97 0.90 10.80 -13.09
C LEU A 97 1.92 10.27 -14.10
N SER A 98 2.76 11.14 -14.67
CA SER A 98 3.80 10.75 -15.62
C SER A 98 4.92 9.89 -14.99
N ARG A 99 5.16 10.05 -13.70
CA ARG A 99 6.15 9.28 -12.93
C ARG A 99 5.66 7.89 -12.54
N GLY A 100 4.34 7.66 -12.57
CA GLY A 100 3.75 6.36 -12.30
C GLY A 100 2.28 6.45 -11.93
N LEU A 101 1.46 5.84 -12.77
CA LEU A 101 0.02 5.73 -12.57
C LEU A 101 -0.30 4.49 -11.73
N HIS A 102 -1.18 4.68 -10.77
CA HIS A 102 -1.71 3.63 -9.92
C HIS A 102 -3.23 3.66 -9.93
N ILE A 103 -3.83 2.61 -9.42
CA ILE A 103 -5.26 2.53 -9.17
C ILE A 103 -5.48 2.04 -7.74
N GLY A 104 -6.37 2.67 -7.02
CA GLY A 104 -6.85 2.24 -5.72
C GLY A 104 -8.16 1.49 -5.88
N LEU A 105 -8.25 0.31 -5.30
CA LEU A 105 -9.49 -0.44 -5.15
C LEU A 105 -10.05 -0.13 -3.77
N VAL A 106 -11.28 0.32 -3.69
CA VAL A 106 -11.96 0.58 -2.42
C VAL A 106 -12.10 -0.72 -1.63
N VAL A 107 -11.80 -0.69 -0.34
CA VAL A 107 -11.95 -1.84 0.56
C VAL A 107 -13.37 -1.89 1.14
N ASN A 108 -13.90 -0.75 1.56
CA ASN A 108 -15.25 -0.66 2.12
C ASN A 108 -16.20 0.07 1.16
N GLU A 109 -16.90 -0.68 0.33
CA GLU A 109 -17.87 -0.15 -0.65
C GLU A 109 -19.11 0.53 -0.02
N HIS A 110 -19.27 0.45 1.30
CA HIS A 110 -20.40 1.07 2.02
C HIS A 110 -20.06 2.47 2.55
N ALA A 111 -18.83 2.93 2.41
CA ALA A 111 -18.44 4.27 2.81
C ALA A 111 -19.08 5.30 1.86
N SER A 112 -19.52 6.44 2.41
CA SER A 112 -20.10 7.54 1.62
C SER A 112 -19.06 8.40 0.92
N GLU A 113 -17.84 8.41 1.43
CA GLU A 113 -16.69 9.14 0.91
C GLU A 113 -15.45 8.26 1.05
N PHE A 114 -14.50 8.42 0.15
CA PHE A 114 -13.25 7.67 0.15
C PHE A 114 -12.06 8.60 0.34
N GLY A 115 -11.30 8.35 1.38
CA GLY A 115 -10.07 9.06 1.72
C GLY A 115 -8.82 8.21 1.58
N ARG A 116 -7.71 8.79 1.96
CA ARG A 116 -6.44 8.09 2.13
C ARG A 116 -6.63 6.97 3.17
N GLY A 117 -6.16 5.77 2.88
CA GLY A 117 -6.36 4.62 3.77
C GLY A 117 -7.48 3.66 3.36
N ASP A 118 -8.44 4.10 2.54
CA ASP A 118 -9.60 3.27 2.15
C ASP A 118 -9.33 2.40 0.91
N PHE A 119 -8.12 2.48 0.34
CA PHE A 119 -7.80 1.84 -0.93
C PHE A 119 -6.70 0.78 -0.82
N LEU A 120 -6.83 -0.29 -1.59
CA LEU A 120 -5.72 -1.17 -1.95
C LEU A 120 -5.07 -0.66 -3.23
N ILE A 121 -3.85 -0.17 -3.12
CA ILE A 121 -3.13 0.42 -4.25
C ILE A 121 -2.52 -0.67 -5.13
N ARG A 122 -2.70 -0.53 -6.45
CA ARG A 122 -2.12 -1.41 -7.48
C ARG A 122 -1.49 -0.59 -8.58
N GLY A 123 -0.35 -1.04 -9.08
CA GLY A 123 0.28 -0.41 -10.24
C GLY A 123 -0.56 -0.59 -11.50
N VAL A 124 -0.66 0.44 -12.32
CA VAL A 124 -1.14 0.31 -13.70
C VAL A 124 0.01 -0.20 -14.55
N LEU A 125 -0.15 -1.39 -15.12
CA LEU A 125 0.88 -2.10 -15.88
C LEU A 125 0.92 -1.73 -17.35
N GLY A 126 -0.12 -1.07 -17.83
CA GLY A 126 -0.24 -0.60 -19.21
C GLY A 126 -1.66 -0.26 -19.62
N ALA A 127 -1.78 0.47 -20.70
CA ALA A 127 -3.03 0.84 -21.35
C ALA A 127 -3.02 0.36 -22.81
N ASP A 128 -4.14 -0.15 -23.27
CA ASP A 128 -4.36 -0.55 -24.67
C ASP A 128 -5.47 0.32 -25.26
N HIS A 129 -5.07 1.27 -26.08
CA HIS A 129 -5.99 2.21 -26.71
C HIS A 129 -6.86 1.57 -27.82
N VAL A 130 -6.48 0.40 -28.32
CA VAL A 130 -7.28 -0.31 -29.35
C VAL A 130 -8.49 -0.98 -28.68
N SER A 131 -8.28 -1.68 -27.58
CA SER A 131 -9.36 -2.30 -26.81
C SER A 131 -10.03 -1.35 -25.82
N GLY A 132 -9.45 -0.17 -25.54
CA GLY A 132 -9.93 0.76 -24.55
C GLY A 132 -9.68 0.33 -23.11
N SER A 133 -8.81 -0.66 -22.88
CA SER A 133 -8.61 -1.27 -21.55
C SER A 133 -7.32 -0.83 -20.86
N ILE A 134 -7.30 -0.93 -19.54
CA ILE A 134 -6.10 -0.79 -18.70
C ILE A 134 -5.81 -2.10 -17.98
N ARG A 135 -4.53 -2.43 -17.82
CA ARG A 135 -4.08 -3.63 -17.10
C ARG A 135 -3.47 -3.21 -15.76
N VAL A 136 -3.87 -3.87 -14.68
CA VAL A 136 -3.48 -3.54 -13.32
C VAL A 136 -2.81 -4.72 -12.61
N GLY A 137 -2.16 -4.45 -11.48
CA GLY A 137 -1.39 -5.45 -10.73
C GLY A 137 -2.22 -6.43 -9.89
N ALA A 138 -3.55 -6.47 -10.05
CA ALA A 138 -4.43 -7.41 -9.35
C ALA A 138 -5.72 -7.66 -10.15
N SER A 139 -6.43 -8.72 -9.82
CA SER A 139 -7.79 -8.93 -10.30
C SER A 139 -8.71 -7.84 -9.77
N THR A 140 -9.57 -7.31 -10.64
CA THR A 140 -10.49 -6.23 -10.32
C THR A 140 -11.91 -6.66 -10.73
N PRO A 141 -12.74 -7.08 -9.77
CA PRO A 141 -14.10 -7.54 -10.06
C PRO A 141 -14.99 -6.43 -10.63
N VAL A 142 -15.92 -6.80 -11.50
CA VAL A 142 -17.03 -5.91 -11.91
C VAL A 142 -17.86 -5.55 -10.68
N GLY A 143 -18.23 -4.28 -10.55
CA GLY A 143 -18.94 -3.73 -9.41
C GLY A 143 -18.05 -3.11 -8.34
N SER A 144 -16.72 -3.34 -8.39
CA SER A 144 -15.80 -2.66 -7.47
C SER A 144 -15.69 -1.17 -7.79
N THR A 145 -15.52 -0.36 -6.75
CA THR A 145 -15.17 1.05 -6.89
C THR A 145 -13.66 1.21 -6.95
N VAL A 146 -13.19 1.97 -7.91
CA VAL A 146 -11.77 2.27 -8.11
C VAL A 146 -11.55 3.77 -8.31
N GLN A 147 -10.35 4.25 -7.95
CA GLN A 147 -9.94 5.63 -8.22
C GLN A 147 -8.48 5.66 -8.65
N PHE A 148 -8.16 6.49 -9.63
CA PHE A 148 -6.77 6.68 -10.02
C PHE A 148 -5.96 7.28 -8.87
N GLN A 149 -4.71 6.91 -8.78
CA GLN A 149 -3.82 7.27 -7.67
C GLN A 149 -2.46 7.69 -8.20
N VAL A 150 -1.83 8.64 -7.53
CA VAL A 150 -0.45 9.05 -7.78
C VAL A 150 0.41 8.84 -6.55
N ARG A 151 1.68 8.53 -6.78
CA ARG A 151 2.68 8.54 -5.71
C ARG A 151 3.09 9.98 -5.43
N ASP A 152 2.94 10.39 -4.19
CA ASP A 152 3.21 11.75 -3.75
C ASP A 152 4.01 11.73 -2.45
N ALA A 153 5.24 12.22 -2.49
CA ALA A 153 6.15 12.20 -1.35
C ALA A 153 5.63 13.04 -0.18
N ALA A 154 5.04 14.20 -0.48
CA ALA A 154 4.50 15.07 0.56
C ALA A 154 3.28 14.43 1.23
N ALA A 155 2.38 13.85 0.45
CA ALA A 155 1.23 13.14 0.98
C ALA A 155 1.62 11.89 1.78
N ALA A 156 2.68 11.18 1.38
CA ALA A 156 3.20 10.02 2.09
C ALA A 156 3.88 10.40 3.42
N ASP A 157 4.60 11.53 3.46
CA ASP A 157 5.20 12.07 4.69
C ASP A 157 4.12 12.52 5.67
N GLU A 158 3.13 13.28 5.19
CA GLU A 158 2.01 13.75 6.00
C GLU A 158 1.23 12.58 6.63
N ASP A 159 0.87 11.58 5.82
CA ASP A 159 0.14 10.40 6.26
C ASP A 159 0.90 9.64 7.35
N LEU A 160 2.20 9.42 7.15
CA LEU A 160 3.03 8.72 8.14
C LEU A 160 3.13 9.52 9.44
N ARG A 161 3.31 10.84 9.36
CA ARG A 161 3.34 11.71 10.56
C ARG A 161 2.01 11.72 11.29
N GLU A 162 0.89 11.80 10.58
CA GLU A 162 -0.44 11.74 11.16
C GLU A 162 -0.66 10.41 11.89
N MET A 163 -0.34 9.29 11.23
CA MET A 163 -0.46 7.95 11.82
C MET A 163 0.40 7.76 13.08
N LEU A 164 1.56 8.42 13.13
CA LEU A 164 2.50 8.37 14.25
C LEU A 164 2.24 9.45 15.32
N SER A 165 1.41 10.45 15.06
CA SER A 165 1.22 11.61 15.95
C SER A 165 0.73 11.26 17.36
N LEU A 166 0.04 10.15 17.51
CA LEU A 166 -0.47 9.61 18.77
C LEU A 166 0.31 8.37 19.25
N ALA A 167 1.44 8.07 18.60
CA ALA A 167 2.27 6.95 18.99
C ALA A 167 3.20 7.38 20.13
N ASP A 168 3.11 6.68 21.25
CA ASP A 168 4.03 6.77 22.38
C ASP A 168 4.47 5.33 22.69
N ALA A 169 5.00 4.68 21.66
CA ALA A 169 5.38 3.28 21.71
C ALA A 169 6.82 3.12 22.20
N ASP A 170 7.13 1.98 22.79
CA ASP A 170 8.47 1.65 23.30
C ASP A 170 9.36 0.98 22.26
N ALA A 171 8.75 0.35 21.24
CA ALA A 171 9.46 -0.30 20.15
C ALA A 171 8.61 -0.39 18.87
N ALA A 172 9.24 -0.63 17.72
CA ALA A 172 8.51 -0.85 16.48
C ALA A 172 9.16 -1.90 15.56
N LEU A 173 8.31 -2.61 14.81
CA LEU A 173 8.72 -3.32 13.61
C LEU A 173 8.18 -2.56 12.38
N LEU A 174 9.06 -2.26 11.42
CA LEU A 174 8.74 -1.49 10.23
C LEU A 174 8.98 -2.31 8.95
N PHE A 175 7.94 -2.47 8.16
CA PHE A 175 7.97 -3.09 6.84
C PHE A 175 7.57 -2.04 5.79
N THR A 176 8.53 -1.53 5.06
CA THR A 176 8.31 -0.42 4.12
C THR A 176 8.59 -0.83 2.68
N CYS A 177 7.81 -0.30 1.77
CA CYS A 177 7.94 -0.62 0.35
C CYS A 177 9.30 -0.19 -0.21
N ASN A 178 9.91 -1.02 -1.04
CA ASN A 178 11.13 -0.67 -1.80
C ASN A 178 11.00 0.64 -2.61
N GLY A 179 9.77 1.03 -2.91
CA GLY A 179 9.48 2.27 -3.58
C GLY A 179 9.53 3.50 -2.68
N ARG A 180 9.57 3.37 -1.34
CA ARG A 180 9.45 4.52 -0.41
C ARG A 180 10.78 5.19 -0.08
N GLY A 181 11.88 4.55 -0.11
CA GLY A 181 13.18 5.15 0.24
C GLY A 181 13.57 6.38 -0.58
N SER A 182 14.84 6.53 -0.88
CA SER A 182 15.41 7.70 -1.58
C SER A 182 14.74 8.03 -2.92
N ARG A 183 14.12 7.04 -3.58
CA ARG A 183 13.39 7.25 -4.85
C ARG A 183 12.11 8.06 -4.68
N LEU A 184 11.46 7.99 -3.53
CA LEU A 184 10.24 8.76 -3.25
C LEU A 184 10.58 10.08 -2.55
N PHE A 185 11.35 10.00 -1.48
CA PHE A 185 11.58 11.14 -0.58
C PHE A 185 12.84 11.96 -0.92
N GLY A 186 13.67 11.49 -1.84
CA GLY A 186 14.95 12.15 -2.17
C GLY A 186 16.04 12.01 -1.08
N ALA A 187 15.73 11.39 0.04
CA ALA A 187 16.62 11.15 1.17
C ALA A 187 16.52 9.68 1.64
N PRO A 188 17.59 9.08 2.17
CA PRO A 188 17.54 7.77 2.77
C PRO A 188 16.79 7.79 4.11
N ASP A 189 16.38 6.62 4.56
CA ASP A 189 15.91 6.35 5.92
C ASP A 189 14.72 7.20 6.42
N HIS A 190 13.95 7.80 5.50
CA HIS A 190 12.82 8.68 5.82
C HIS A 190 11.84 8.03 6.81
N ASP A 191 11.28 6.88 6.44
CA ASP A 191 10.28 6.18 7.26
C ASP A 191 10.88 5.72 8.60
N ALA A 192 12.09 5.14 8.56
CA ALA A 192 12.78 4.70 9.77
C ALA A 192 13.08 5.86 10.74
N THR A 193 13.44 7.02 10.22
CA THR A 193 13.69 8.23 11.02
C THR A 193 12.42 8.67 11.76
N LEU A 194 11.28 8.74 11.04
CA LEU A 194 10.01 9.14 11.66
C LEU A 194 9.53 8.13 12.70
N VAL A 195 9.64 6.83 12.39
CA VAL A 195 9.24 5.77 13.33
C VAL A 195 10.14 5.76 14.57
N THR A 196 11.46 5.93 14.40
CA THR A 196 12.40 6.01 15.54
C THR A 196 12.06 7.18 16.47
N ALA A 197 11.70 8.33 15.91
CA ALA A 197 11.27 9.47 16.71
C ALA A 197 9.96 9.19 17.45
N ALA A 198 9.03 8.46 16.85
CA ALA A 198 7.74 8.13 17.44
C ALA A 198 7.81 7.07 18.57
N VAL A 199 8.89 6.28 18.61
CA VAL A 199 9.15 5.32 19.71
C VAL A 199 10.17 5.87 20.70
N ASN A 200 10.25 7.19 20.89
CA ASN A 200 11.13 7.85 21.85
C ASN A 200 12.60 7.40 21.76
N ASN A 201 13.09 7.17 20.54
CA ASN A 201 14.39 6.56 20.24
C ASN A 201 14.57 5.13 20.79
N GLY A 202 13.47 4.43 21.03
CA GLY A 202 13.47 3.00 21.33
C GLY A 202 13.89 2.14 20.12
N PRO A 203 13.98 0.82 20.28
CA PRO A 203 14.42 -0.07 19.22
C PRO A 203 13.43 -0.13 18.05
N VAL A 204 13.95 0.04 16.84
CA VAL A 204 13.22 -0.15 15.59
C VAL A 204 13.95 -1.20 14.76
N ALA A 205 13.23 -2.21 14.31
CA ALA A 205 13.74 -3.21 13.38
C ALA A 205 12.78 -3.35 12.20
N GLY A 206 13.26 -3.87 11.08
CA GLY A 206 12.42 -4.07 9.91
C GLY A 206 13.21 -4.27 8.63
N MET A 207 12.50 -4.14 7.51
CA MET A 207 13.11 -4.32 6.19
C MET A 207 12.35 -3.57 5.10
N PHE A 208 13.02 -3.36 3.97
CA PHE A 208 12.36 -2.99 2.72
C PHE A 208 11.71 -4.22 2.07
N CYS A 209 10.49 -4.04 1.54
CA CYS A 209 9.63 -5.11 1.05
C CYS A 209 9.22 -4.92 -0.40
N ALA A 210 8.94 -6.02 -1.10
CA ALA A 210 8.32 -6.03 -2.42
C ALA A 210 6.78 -5.93 -2.36
N GLY A 211 6.21 -6.08 -1.17
CA GLY A 211 4.82 -5.90 -0.80
C GLY A 211 4.70 -6.03 0.71
N GLU A 212 3.85 -5.25 1.30
CA GLU A 212 3.67 -5.16 2.74
C GLU A 212 2.38 -5.85 3.16
N PHE A 213 2.37 -6.49 4.34
CA PHE A 213 1.17 -7.04 4.95
C PHE A 213 0.68 -6.09 6.04
N GLY A 214 -0.62 -5.83 6.04
CA GLY A 214 -1.26 -5.03 7.09
C GLY A 214 -2.78 -5.06 6.98
N PRO A 215 -3.50 -4.76 8.06
CA PRO A 215 -4.95 -4.66 8.05
C PRO A 215 -5.42 -3.30 7.47
N VAL A 216 -6.50 -3.37 6.69
CA VAL A 216 -7.34 -2.22 6.31
C VAL A 216 -8.78 -2.60 6.61
N CYS A 217 -9.52 -1.73 7.26
CA CYS A 217 -10.90 -1.98 7.70
C CYS A 217 -11.06 -3.32 8.46
N GLY A 218 -10.04 -3.72 9.22
CA GLY A 218 -10.05 -4.98 10.01
C GLY A 218 -9.70 -6.24 9.23
N GLU A 219 -9.44 -6.16 7.94
CA GLU A 219 -9.04 -7.29 7.11
C GLU A 219 -7.56 -7.19 6.68
N ASN A 220 -6.86 -8.33 6.70
CA ASN A 220 -5.46 -8.39 6.30
C ASN A 220 -5.29 -8.40 4.79
N HIS A 221 -4.49 -7.49 4.28
CA HIS A 221 -4.21 -7.35 2.85
C HIS A 221 -2.71 -7.36 2.55
N ILE A 222 -2.38 -7.63 1.28
CA ILE A 222 -1.07 -7.33 0.72
C ILE A 222 -1.17 -5.94 0.09
N HIS A 223 -0.29 -5.06 0.53
CA HIS A 223 -0.19 -3.69 0.07
C HIS A 223 0.98 -3.52 -0.90
N GLY A 224 1.00 -2.39 -1.57
CA GLY A 224 2.16 -1.85 -2.26
C GLY A 224 2.24 -0.34 -2.02
N PHE A 225 3.45 0.18 -2.00
CA PHE A 225 3.75 1.60 -1.77
C PHE A 225 3.39 2.10 -0.36
N THR A 226 3.32 1.20 0.62
CA THR A 226 2.97 1.49 2.02
C THR A 226 4.17 1.38 2.95
N ALA A 227 4.01 1.88 4.17
CA ALA A 227 4.79 1.50 5.33
C ALA A 227 3.82 0.84 6.32
N SER A 228 3.99 -0.46 6.54
CA SER A 228 3.23 -1.24 7.51
C SER A 228 4.08 -1.44 8.74
N MET A 229 3.54 -1.20 9.91
CA MET A 229 4.31 -1.25 11.15
C MET A 229 3.51 -1.81 12.31
N LEU A 230 4.22 -2.48 13.19
CA LEU A 230 3.74 -2.90 14.49
C LEU A 230 4.41 -2.02 15.55
N LEU A 231 3.61 -1.26 16.27
CA LEU A 231 4.02 -0.48 17.43
C LEU A 231 3.77 -1.30 18.69
N LEU A 232 4.74 -1.35 19.60
CA LEU A 232 4.71 -2.11 20.83
C LEU A 232 4.80 -1.16 22.00
N TYR A 233 3.95 -1.38 23.01
CA TYR A 233 3.84 -0.58 24.23
C TYR A 233 4.12 -1.50 25.42
N GLY A 234 5.00 -1.09 26.32
CA GLY A 234 5.38 -1.82 27.53
C GLY A 234 4.59 -1.45 28.78
#